data_af36615e1b158593322d9d34b43a9ccc
#
_entry.id   af36615e1b158593322d9d34b43a9ccc
#
_cell.length_a   1.000
_cell.length_b   1.000
_cell.length_c   1.000
_cell.angle_alpha   90.00
_cell.angle_beta   90.00
_cell.angle_gamma   90.00
#
_symmetry.space_group_name_H-M   'P 1'
#
loop_
_entity.id
_entity.type
_entity.pdbx_description
1 polymer ?
#
loop_
_entity_poly.entity_id
_entity_poly.type
_entity_poly.pdbx_seq_one_letter_code
_entity_poly.pdbx_strand_id
1 'polypeptide(L)'
;MMTLIIREVLAMGILASLLTACAGERPHNLGVHDGTLLPCPSSPNCVSSRADDERHRIEPLCFNGDPDAAFTRLKHILPLRPDTKIVEETDRYLRVEFRTRLGFTDDGEFLLDPDGGCIHVRSASRLGYSDLGKNRARIEEIRRYEPFIVAETLRE
;
A
#
# COMPACT_ATOMS: atom_id res chain seq x y z
N MET A 1 7.60 17.26 -45.76
CA MET A 1 8.34 17.36 -44.49
C MET A 1 7.42 17.65 -43.32
N MET A 2 6.52 18.64 -43.41
CA MET A 2 5.56 19.02 -42.35
C MET A 2 4.56 17.90 -41.97
N THR A 3 4.07 17.13 -42.92
CA THR A 3 3.16 16.00 -42.67
C THR A 3 3.79 14.81 -41.93
N LEU A 4 5.10 14.56 -42.13
CA LEU A 4 5.83 13.53 -41.39
C LEU A 4 5.97 13.91 -39.89
N ILE A 5 6.32 15.16 -39.61
CA ILE A 5 6.50 15.67 -38.26
C ILE A 5 5.18 15.61 -37.48
N ILE A 6 4.06 15.95 -38.11
CA ILE A 6 2.72 15.86 -37.46
C ILE A 6 2.36 14.43 -37.12
N ARG A 7 2.68 13.44 -37.94
CA ARG A 7 2.41 12.01 -37.69
C ARG A 7 3.24 11.49 -36.52
N GLU A 8 4.51 11.87 -36.39
CA GLU A 8 5.41 11.49 -35.32
C GLU A 8 4.95 12.10 -33.96
N VAL A 9 4.57 13.38 -33.97
CA VAL A 9 4.06 14.06 -32.78
C VAL A 9 2.73 13.45 -32.31
N LEU A 10 1.83 13.10 -33.25
CA LEU A 10 0.55 12.48 -32.95
C LEU A 10 0.74 11.05 -32.38
N ALA A 11 1.66 10.27 -32.97
CA ALA A 11 1.98 8.92 -32.50
C ALA A 11 2.62 8.93 -31.12
N MET A 12 3.51 9.90 -30.86
CA MET A 12 4.12 10.07 -29.51
C MET A 12 3.11 10.50 -28.45
N GLY A 13 2.14 11.37 -28.83
CA GLY A 13 1.05 11.80 -27.94
C GLY A 13 0.12 10.64 -27.55
N ILE A 14 -0.22 9.76 -28.50
CA ILE A 14 -1.07 8.58 -28.26
C ILE A 14 -0.33 7.56 -27.38
N LEU A 15 0.96 7.33 -27.62
CA LEU A 15 1.77 6.41 -26.81
C LEU A 15 1.93 6.91 -25.37
N ALA A 16 2.11 8.21 -25.16
CA ALA A 16 2.19 8.81 -23.83
C ALA A 16 0.85 8.67 -23.05
N SER A 17 -0.29 8.80 -23.74
CA SER A 17 -1.62 8.65 -23.12
C SER A 17 -1.91 7.21 -22.69
N LEU A 18 -1.39 6.20 -23.39
CA LEU A 18 -1.56 4.79 -23.07
C LEU A 18 -0.78 4.37 -21.81
N LEU A 19 0.34 5.04 -21.51
CA LEU A 19 1.16 4.73 -20.34
C LEU A 19 0.55 5.21 -19.02
N THR A 20 -0.34 6.19 -19.03
CA THR A 20 -1.05 6.68 -17.84
C THR A 20 -2.27 5.84 -17.48
N ALA A 21 -2.84 5.09 -18.41
CA ALA A 21 -4.04 4.28 -18.20
C ALA A 21 -3.82 3.06 -17.26
N CYS A 22 -2.58 2.56 -17.14
CA CYS A 22 -2.28 1.40 -16.31
C CYS A 22 -2.14 1.71 -14.81
N ALA A 23 -2.03 2.98 -14.42
CA ALA A 23 -1.88 3.35 -13.01
C ALA A 23 -3.18 3.21 -12.20
N GLY A 24 -4.34 3.23 -12.84
CA GLY A 24 -5.64 3.32 -12.20
C GLY A 24 -5.89 4.68 -11.55
N GLU A 25 -7.15 5.06 -11.43
CA GLU A 25 -7.52 6.26 -10.69
C GLU A 25 -7.37 6.03 -9.18
N ARG A 26 -6.92 7.07 -8.46
CA ARG A 26 -6.82 7.02 -6.99
C ARG A 26 -8.20 6.75 -6.38
N PRO A 27 -8.37 5.69 -5.56
CA PRO A 27 -9.63 5.42 -4.91
C PRO A 27 -10.04 6.54 -3.95
N HIS A 28 -11.34 6.82 -3.88
CA HIS A 28 -11.89 7.81 -2.94
C HIS A 28 -11.98 7.28 -1.50
N ASN A 29 -11.87 5.97 -1.32
CA ASN A 29 -11.97 5.27 -0.03
C ASN A 29 -10.60 5.03 0.63
N LEU A 30 -9.73 6.03 0.60
CA LEU A 30 -8.45 6.04 1.28
C LEU A 30 -8.47 7.04 2.44
N GLY A 31 -7.59 6.82 3.42
CA GLY A 31 -7.45 7.69 4.58
C GLY A 31 -8.08 7.12 5.85
N VAL A 32 -7.96 7.91 6.91
CA VAL A 32 -8.50 7.56 8.24
C VAL A 32 -9.93 8.09 8.35
N HIS A 33 -10.87 7.20 8.68
CA HIS A 33 -12.27 7.52 8.89
C HIS A 33 -12.67 7.01 10.28
N ASP A 34 -13.18 7.90 11.11
CA ASP A 34 -13.58 7.59 12.51
C ASP A 34 -12.47 6.86 13.29
N GLY A 35 -11.21 7.29 13.08
CA GLY A 35 -10.04 6.72 13.75
C GLY A 35 -9.57 5.35 13.24
N THR A 36 -10.10 4.88 12.11
CA THR A 36 -9.73 3.57 11.54
C THR A 36 -9.54 3.63 10.01
N LEU A 37 -8.91 2.59 9.46
CA LEU A 37 -8.83 2.37 8.02
C LEU A 37 -10.14 1.78 7.51
N LEU A 38 -10.53 2.16 6.29
CA LEU A 38 -11.74 1.61 5.66
C LEU A 38 -11.58 0.12 5.32
N PRO A 39 -12.69 -0.65 5.30
CA PRO A 39 -12.65 -2.08 4.98
C PRO A 39 -12.18 -2.34 3.54
N CYS A 40 -11.75 -3.58 3.30
CA CYS A 40 -11.51 -4.08 1.96
C CYS A 40 -12.80 -4.16 1.15
N PRO A 41 -12.76 -3.96 -0.18
CA PRO A 41 -13.86 -4.35 -1.06
C PRO A 41 -14.03 -5.87 -1.07
N SER A 42 -15.11 -6.38 -1.66
CA SER A 42 -15.37 -7.82 -1.74
C SER A 42 -14.41 -8.59 -2.66
N SER A 43 -13.64 -7.89 -3.50
CA SER A 43 -12.66 -8.49 -4.39
C SER A 43 -11.39 -8.92 -3.64
N PRO A 44 -10.77 -10.08 -4.00
CA PRO A 44 -9.64 -10.65 -3.25
C PRO A 44 -8.30 -9.94 -3.52
N ASN A 45 -8.30 -8.72 -4.01
CA ASN A 45 -7.12 -7.90 -4.30
C ASN A 45 -6.78 -6.88 -3.20
N CYS A 46 -7.24 -7.14 -1.98
CA CYS A 46 -7.03 -6.30 -0.81
C CYS A 46 -6.75 -7.15 0.43
N VAL A 47 -5.88 -6.67 1.30
CA VAL A 47 -5.69 -7.19 2.67
C VAL A 47 -5.80 -6.06 3.67
N SER A 48 -6.31 -6.35 4.87
CA SER A 48 -6.44 -5.39 5.96
C SER A 48 -6.32 -6.07 7.31
N SER A 49 -5.62 -5.43 8.24
CA SER A 49 -5.55 -5.88 9.64
C SER A 49 -6.84 -5.61 10.43
N ARG A 50 -7.80 -4.94 9.82
CA ARG A 50 -9.14 -4.70 10.37
C ARG A 50 -10.22 -5.57 9.70
N ALA A 51 -9.84 -6.50 8.84
CA ALA A 51 -10.79 -7.41 8.20
C ALA A 51 -11.20 -8.54 9.15
N ASP A 52 -12.49 -8.89 9.15
CA ASP A 52 -13.04 -9.98 9.94
C ASP A 52 -12.97 -11.32 9.20
N ASP A 53 -12.96 -11.29 7.87
CA ASP A 53 -12.91 -12.49 7.04
C ASP A 53 -11.46 -12.91 6.72
N GLU A 54 -11.21 -14.22 6.67
CA GLU A 54 -9.88 -14.80 6.47
C GLU A 54 -9.22 -14.41 5.14
N ARG A 55 -10.01 -14.15 4.11
CA ARG A 55 -9.49 -13.81 2.78
C ARG A 55 -8.74 -12.48 2.80
N HIS A 56 -9.32 -11.48 3.47
CA HIS A 56 -8.76 -10.15 3.55
C HIS A 56 -7.90 -9.93 4.80
N ARG A 57 -8.03 -10.79 5.80
CA ARG A 57 -7.33 -10.64 7.07
C ARG A 57 -5.82 -10.79 6.90
N ILE A 58 -5.09 -9.87 7.52
CA ILE A 58 -3.66 -9.92 7.73
C ILE A 58 -3.35 -9.37 9.14
N GLU A 59 -2.30 -9.87 9.78
CA GLU A 59 -1.94 -9.34 11.09
C GLU A 59 -1.41 -7.90 10.99
N PRO A 60 -1.66 -7.02 11.98
CA PRO A 60 -1.03 -5.71 12.05
C PRO A 60 0.49 -5.84 12.26
N LEU A 61 1.23 -4.77 12.07
CA LEU A 61 2.65 -4.68 12.39
C LEU A 61 2.81 -4.27 13.86
N CYS A 62 2.90 -5.23 14.77
CA CYS A 62 3.05 -4.96 16.19
C CYS A 62 4.52 -4.75 16.57
N PHE A 63 4.76 -3.92 17.59
CA PHE A 63 6.08 -3.52 18.04
C PHE A 63 6.17 -3.51 19.57
N ASN A 64 7.39 -3.52 20.09
CA ASN A 64 7.67 -3.26 21.49
C ASN A 64 8.34 -1.90 21.65
N GLY A 65 8.04 -1.18 22.73
CA GLY A 65 8.67 0.08 23.09
C GLY A 65 7.92 1.30 22.55
N ASP A 66 8.66 2.32 22.16
CA ASP A 66 8.10 3.62 21.80
C ASP A 66 7.36 3.58 20.45
N PRO A 67 6.06 3.95 20.42
CA PRO A 67 5.23 3.97 19.21
C PRO A 67 5.77 4.90 18.12
N ASP A 68 6.27 6.08 18.49
CA ASP A 68 6.76 7.07 17.55
C ASP A 68 8.07 6.59 16.88
N ALA A 69 8.92 5.91 17.64
CA ALA A 69 10.13 5.29 17.11
C ALA A 69 9.80 4.14 16.15
N ALA A 70 8.80 3.31 16.47
CA ALA A 70 8.35 2.23 15.58
C ALA A 70 7.77 2.78 14.28
N PHE A 71 6.93 3.82 14.35
CA PHE A 71 6.36 4.45 13.17
C PHE A 71 7.40 5.19 12.32
N THR A 72 8.35 5.88 12.96
CA THR A 72 9.49 6.50 12.27
C THR A 72 10.32 5.46 11.53
N ARG A 73 10.54 4.29 12.13
CA ARG A 73 11.27 3.19 11.48
C ARG A 73 10.53 2.67 10.25
N LEU A 74 9.21 2.52 10.30
CA LEU A 74 8.41 2.18 9.13
C LEU A 74 8.62 3.20 8.00
N LYS A 75 8.63 4.50 8.30
CA LYS A 75 8.92 5.57 7.33
C LYS A 75 10.28 5.42 6.66
N HIS A 76 11.28 4.91 7.38
CA HIS A 76 12.61 4.66 6.82
C HIS A 76 12.70 3.37 6.01
N ILE A 77 11.94 2.33 6.39
CA ILE A 77 11.93 1.03 5.69
C ILE A 77 11.21 1.11 4.34
N LEU A 78 10.08 1.78 4.27
CA LEU A 78 9.24 1.82 3.08
C LEU A 78 9.99 2.31 1.82
N PRO A 79 10.78 3.40 1.87
CA PRO A 79 11.53 3.87 0.70
C PRO A 79 12.71 2.98 0.28
N LEU A 80 13.14 2.02 1.12
CA LEU A 80 14.17 1.05 0.73
C LEU A 80 13.66 0.07 -0.33
N ARG A 81 12.36 -0.04 -0.49
CA ARG A 81 11.73 -0.82 -1.55
C ARG A 81 11.66 0.02 -2.82
N PRO A 82 12.20 -0.46 -3.95
CA PRO A 82 12.23 0.30 -5.21
C PRO A 82 10.85 0.51 -5.84
N ASP A 83 9.85 -0.28 -5.41
CA ASP A 83 8.47 -0.19 -5.88
C ASP A 83 7.60 0.78 -5.04
N THR A 84 8.14 1.40 -3.99
CA THR A 84 7.38 2.14 -2.98
C THR A 84 7.61 3.64 -3.07
N LYS A 85 6.52 4.40 -3.03
CA LYS A 85 6.53 5.86 -2.91
C LYS A 85 5.59 6.29 -1.78
N ILE A 86 6.11 6.98 -0.76
CA ILE A 86 5.27 7.66 0.24
C ILE A 86 4.61 8.86 -0.44
N VAL A 87 3.29 8.95 -0.36
CA VAL A 87 2.48 9.98 -1.03
C VAL A 87 1.64 10.81 -0.07
N GLU A 88 1.51 10.35 1.18
CA GLU A 88 0.87 11.10 2.26
C GLU A 88 1.48 10.67 3.59
N GLU A 89 1.74 11.63 4.46
CA GLU A 89 2.35 11.42 5.76
C GLU A 89 1.77 12.37 6.79
N THR A 90 1.38 11.81 7.94
CA THR A 90 1.04 12.53 9.17
C THR A 90 1.77 11.89 10.36
N ASP A 91 1.52 12.38 11.58
CA ASP A 91 2.11 11.82 12.80
C ASP A 91 1.72 10.35 13.03
N ARG A 92 0.53 9.93 12.58
CA ARG A 92 -0.02 8.58 12.84
C ARG A 92 -0.47 7.83 11.59
N TYR A 93 -0.39 8.43 10.40
CA TYR A 93 -0.87 7.80 9.18
C TYR A 93 0.13 7.99 8.04
N LEU A 94 0.36 6.89 7.30
CA LEU A 94 1.13 6.88 6.06
C LEU A 94 0.28 6.27 4.96
N ARG A 95 0.31 6.90 3.79
CA ARG A 95 -0.15 6.31 2.56
C ARG A 95 1.00 6.19 1.56
N VAL A 96 1.09 5.03 0.95
CA VAL A 96 2.11 4.74 -0.05
C VAL A 96 1.47 4.22 -1.33
N GLU A 97 2.12 4.46 -2.44
CA GLU A 97 1.84 3.82 -3.70
C GLU A 97 2.93 2.77 -3.96
N PHE A 98 2.48 1.55 -4.26
CA PHE A 98 3.34 0.45 -4.69
C PHE A 98 3.18 0.25 -6.19
N ARG A 99 4.25 0.45 -6.95
CA ARG A 99 4.21 0.35 -8.40
C ARG A 99 4.77 -0.99 -8.87
N THR A 100 3.95 -1.78 -9.53
CA THR A 100 4.37 -3.07 -10.09
C THR A 100 5.23 -2.86 -11.35
N ARG A 101 6.00 -3.89 -11.74
CA ARG A 101 6.80 -3.87 -12.99
C ARG A 101 5.96 -3.67 -14.26
N LEU A 102 4.67 -4.05 -14.21
CA LEU A 102 3.72 -3.88 -15.31
C LEU A 102 3.04 -2.51 -15.30
N GLY A 103 3.39 -1.62 -14.35
CA GLY A 103 2.84 -0.27 -14.26
C GLY A 103 1.55 -0.15 -13.46
N PHE A 104 1.01 -1.25 -12.89
CA PHE A 104 -0.13 -1.17 -11.97
C PHE A 104 0.27 -0.51 -10.66
N THR A 105 -0.68 0.19 -10.06
CA THR A 105 -0.50 0.82 -8.75
C THR A 105 -1.42 0.17 -7.73
N ASP A 106 -0.84 -0.19 -6.58
CA ASP A 106 -1.57 -0.59 -5.38
C ASP A 106 -1.41 0.50 -4.32
N ASP A 107 -2.44 0.74 -3.51
CA ASP A 107 -2.37 1.66 -2.38
C ASP A 107 -2.11 0.88 -1.10
N GLY A 108 -1.11 1.31 -0.34
CA GLY A 108 -0.82 0.85 1.01
C GLY A 108 -1.12 1.95 2.02
N GLU A 109 -1.76 1.58 3.13
CA GLU A 109 -2.13 2.45 4.23
C GLU A 109 -1.64 1.87 5.54
N PHE A 110 -1.05 2.71 6.38
CA PHE A 110 -0.49 2.35 7.68
C PHE A 110 -0.98 3.35 8.71
N LEU A 111 -1.64 2.86 9.76
CA LEU A 111 -2.20 3.68 10.83
C LEU A 111 -1.63 3.23 12.17
N LEU A 112 -0.89 4.12 12.84
CA LEU A 112 -0.35 3.87 14.17
C LEU A 112 -1.47 3.82 15.21
N ASP A 113 -1.51 2.72 15.96
CA ASP A 113 -2.29 2.54 17.18
C ASP A 113 -1.33 2.44 18.36
N PRO A 114 -1.00 3.56 19.02
CA PRO A 114 -0.03 3.59 20.11
C PRO A 114 -0.50 2.82 21.34
N ASP A 115 -1.80 2.81 21.61
CA ASP A 115 -2.39 2.13 22.78
C ASP A 115 -2.42 0.61 22.57
N GLY A 116 -2.66 0.16 21.35
CA GLY A 116 -2.61 -1.24 20.95
C GLY A 116 -1.21 -1.77 20.65
N GLY A 117 -0.18 -0.91 20.64
CA GLY A 117 1.19 -1.30 20.34
C GLY A 117 1.40 -1.85 18.92
N CYS A 118 0.60 -1.40 17.97
CA CYS A 118 0.61 -1.92 16.60
C CYS A 118 0.42 -0.81 15.56
N ILE A 119 0.84 -1.09 14.32
CA ILE A 119 0.50 -0.30 13.15
C ILE A 119 -0.48 -1.12 12.32
N HIS A 120 -1.72 -0.63 12.20
CA HIS A 120 -2.73 -1.23 11.35
C HIS A 120 -2.39 -1.02 9.89
N VAL A 121 -2.68 -2.01 9.06
CA VAL A 121 -2.34 -2.01 7.64
C VAL A 121 -3.56 -2.29 6.77
N ARG A 122 -3.60 -1.65 5.61
CA ARG A 122 -4.46 -1.99 4.49
C ARG A 122 -3.66 -1.88 3.21
N SER A 123 -3.76 -2.85 2.32
CA SER A 123 -3.11 -2.80 1.00
C SER A 123 -4.05 -3.34 -0.06
N ALA A 124 -4.32 -2.53 -1.09
CA ALA A 124 -5.33 -2.83 -2.10
C ALA A 124 -4.88 -2.43 -3.50
N SER A 125 -5.17 -3.26 -4.48
CA SER A 125 -4.93 -2.92 -5.88
C SER A 125 -6.02 -2.00 -6.42
N ARG A 126 -5.61 -0.97 -7.19
CA ARG A 126 -6.54 -0.05 -7.85
C ARG A 126 -7.33 -0.72 -8.97
N LEU A 127 -6.72 -1.68 -9.65
CA LEU A 127 -7.27 -2.36 -10.81
C LEU A 127 -7.24 -3.87 -10.64
N GLY A 128 -8.18 -4.53 -11.31
CA GLY A 128 -8.25 -5.98 -11.37
C GLY A 128 -9.04 -6.62 -10.23
N TYR A 129 -9.58 -7.80 -10.49
CA TYR A 129 -10.33 -8.58 -9.49
C TYR A 129 -9.40 -9.28 -8.50
N SER A 130 -8.24 -9.76 -8.95
CA SER A 130 -7.26 -10.46 -8.13
C SER A 130 -5.86 -9.89 -8.35
N ASP A 131 -5.08 -9.79 -7.28
CA ASP A 131 -3.67 -9.38 -7.27
C ASP A 131 -2.71 -10.58 -7.18
N LEU A 132 -3.22 -11.80 -7.22
CA LEU A 132 -2.47 -13.05 -7.03
C LEU A 132 -1.70 -13.10 -5.70
N GLY A 133 -2.24 -12.46 -4.64
CA GLY A 133 -1.65 -12.42 -3.31
C GLY A 133 -0.50 -11.43 -3.14
N LYS A 134 -0.28 -10.52 -4.08
CA LYS A 134 0.83 -9.56 -4.04
C LYS A 134 0.73 -8.59 -2.87
N ASN A 135 -0.47 -8.10 -2.56
CA ASN A 135 -0.66 -7.21 -1.43
C ASN A 135 -0.28 -7.90 -0.11
N ARG A 136 -0.72 -9.15 0.10
CA ARG A 136 -0.34 -9.95 1.26
C ARG A 136 1.18 -10.18 1.32
N ALA A 137 1.76 -10.67 0.25
CA ALA A 137 3.19 -10.95 0.19
C ALA A 137 4.05 -9.70 0.51
N ARG A 138 3.62 -8.53 0.05
CA ARG A 138 4.28 -7.24 0.30
C ARG A 138 4.24 -6.85 1.77
N ILE A 139 3.09 -6.95 2.43
CA ILE A 139 2.97 -6.64 3.86
C ILE A 139 3.79 -7.63 4.69
N GLU A 140 3.77 -8.92 4.36
CA GLU A 140 4.61 -9.92 5.03
C GLU A 140 6.11 -9.66 4.82
N GLU A 141 6.52 -9.16 3.67
CA GLU A 141 7.89 -8.73 3.43
C GLU A 141 8.26 -7.53 4.31
N ILE A 142 7.39 -6.50 4.39
CA ILE A 142 7.60 -5.34 5.27
C ILE A 142 7.69 -5.79 6.73
N ARG A 143 6.89 -6.74 7.17
CA ARG A 143 6.92 -7.31 8.53
C ARG A 143 8.29 -7.90 8.90
N ARG A 144 9.04 -8.45 7.95
CA ARG A 144 10.37 -9.05 8.20
C ARG A 144 11.48 -8.04 8.47
N TYR A 145 11.26 -6.77 8.16
CA TYR A 145 12.17 -5.72 8.57
C TYR A 145 11.96 -5.45 10.07
N GLU A 146 12.90 -5.90 10.91
CA GLU A 146 12.82 -5.67 12.36
C GLU A 146 12.56 -4.17 12.70
N PRO A 147 11.75 -3.91 13.72
CA PRO A 147 11.40 -4.74 14.88
C PRO A 147 9.94 -5.17 14.95
N PHE A 148 9.28 -5.42 13.84
CA PHE A 148 7.87 -5.84 13.88
C PHE A 148 7.80 -7.29 14.33
N ILE A 149 7.24 -7.51 15.53
CA ILE A 149 7.11 -8.83 16.15
C ILE A 149 5.96 -9.58 15.47
N VAL A 150 6.21 -10.83 15.11
CA VAL A 150 5.15 -11.73 14.66
C VAL A 150 4.27 -12.07 15.86
N ALA A 151 2.95 -11.93 15.75
CA ALA A 151 1.98 -12.11 16.82
C ALA A 151 2.02 -13.51 17.49
N GLU A 152 2.69 -14.49 16.91
CA GLU A 152 2.87 -15.82 17.50
C GLU A 152 3.73 -15.82 18.78
N THR A 153 4.63 -14.84 18.95
CA THR A 153 5.52 -14.74 20.11
C THR A 153 4.83 -14.14 21.35
N LEU A 154 3.61 -13.61 21.20
CA LEU A 154 2.86 -12.97 22.28
C LEU A 154 1.85 -13.92 22.98
N ARG A 155 1.85 -15.23 22.66
CA ARG A 155 0.94 -16.25 23.25
C ARG A 155 1.59 -17.17 24.29
N GLU A 156 2.76 -16.78 24.82
CA GLU A 156 3.34 -17.46 25.99
C GLU A 156 3.14 -16.71 27.29
#